data_3295a829954e761190f90a478b2930a8
#
_entry.id   3295a829954e761190f90a478b2930a8
#
_cell.length_a   1.000
_cell.length_b   1.000
_cell.length_c   1.000
_cell.angle_alpha   90.00
_cell.angle_beta   90.00
_cell.angle_gamma   90.00
#
_symmetry.space_group_name_H-M   'P 1'
#
loop_
_entity.id
_entity.type
_entity.pdbx_description
1 polymer ?
#
loop_
_entity_poly.entity_id
_entity_poly.type
_entity_poly.pdbx_seq_one_letter_code
_entity_poly.pdbx_strand_id
1 'polypeptide(L)'
;MTPLLLSAFTATSCLGRGLDATRHALLTGRSGLAPCAFETVKLDTWIGEVAAVDDEELPAALADYDCRNNRLTRMGLETDGFADRVREAIARYGKTRVGVFLGTSTAGILETELAYRRRDPASGALPADFHYRTTHNSFSLAEFTRAYFGLEGMAMAISTACSSSAKVFAAAARQIELGLIDAAIVGGVDTLCLTTLYGFASLQLTSPQPCRPYDAARDGI
;
A
#
# COMPACT_ATOMS: atom_id res chain seq x y z
N MET A 1 -4.57 -27.43 6.51
CA MET A 1 -4.79 -26.26 5.64
C MET A 1 -4.47 -26.70 4.22
N THR A 2 -5.43 -26.62 3.33
CA THR A 2 -5.23 -26.94 1.92
C THR A 2 -4.29 -25.91 1.30
N PRO A 3 -3.26 -26.32 0.55
CA PRO A 3 -2.38 -25.37 -0.12
C PRO A 3 -3.16 -24.50 -1.12
N LEU A 4 -2.89 -23.20 -1.12
CA LEU A 4 -3.44 -22.28 -2.10
C LEU A 4 -2.44 -22.05 -3.23
N LEU A 5 -2.96 -21.86 -4.43
CA LEU A 5 -2.17 -21.51 -5.60
C LEU A 5 -1.99 -19.99 -5.66
N LEU A 6 -0.75 -19.52 -5.69
CA LEU A 6 -0.43 -18.17 -6.07
C LEU A 6 -0.34 -18.10 -7.60
N SER A 7 -1.40 -17.61 -8.24
CA SER A 7 -1.54 -17.67 -9.72
C SER A 7 -0.94 -16.46 -10.44
N ALA A 8 -0.79 -15.33 -9.74
CA ALA A 8 -0.13 -14.11 -10.25
C ALA A 8 0.41 -13.32 -9.09
N PHE A 9 1.45 -12.54 -9.32
CA PHE A 9 2.00 -11.60 -8.35
C PHE A 9 2.68 -10.42 -9.06
N THR A 10 2.82 -9.32 -8.34
CA THR A 10 3.52 -8.10 -8.77
C THR A 10 4.21 -7.48 -7.56
N ALA A 11 5.20 -6.64 -7.81
CA ALA A 11 5.88 -5.87 -6.78
C ALA A 11 6.27 -4.50 -7.33
N THR A 12 6.02 -3.45 -6.55
CA THR A 12 6.45 -2.08 -6.84
C THR A 12 6.99 -1.46 -5.54
N SER A 13 8.21 -0.96 -5.59
CA SER A 13 8.90 -0.37 -4.43
C SER A 13 9.95 0.63 -4.88
N CYS A 14 10.76 1.14 -3.97
CA CYS A 14 11.91 1.97 -4.31
C CYS A 14 12.97 1.24 -5.17
N LEU A 15 12.90 -0.08 -5.30
CA LEU A 15 13.75 -0.85 -6.22
C LEU A 15 13.30 -0.70 -7.68
N GLY A 16 12.05 -0.31 -7.91
CA GLY A 16 11.44 -0.07 -9.20
C GLY A 16 10.03 -0.60 -9.30
N ARG A 17 9.40 -0.34 -10.44
CA ARG A 17 8.06 -0.80 -10.78
C ARG A 17 8.13 -2.15 -11.48
N GLY A 18 7.50 -3.16 -10.88
CA GLY A 18 7.36 -4.49 -11.44
C GLY A 18 8.46 -5.48 -11.04
N LEU A 19 8.24 -6.72 -11.41
CA LEU A 19 9.09 -7.85 -11.06
C LEU A 19 10.46 -7.79 -11.70
N ASP A 20 10.56 -7.37 -12.96
CA ASP A 20 11.84 -7.28 -13.68
C ASP A 20 12.75 -6.21 -13.08
N ALA A 21 12.20 -5.04 -12.74
CA ALA A 21 12.95 -3.98 -12.06
C ALA A 21 13.42 -4.43 -10.66
N THR A 22 12.54 -5.06 -9.90
CA THR A 22 12.84 -5.62 -8.59
C THR A 22 13.93 -6.69 -8.68
N ARG A 23 13.79 -7.64 -9.61
CA ARG A 23 14.77 -8.71 -9.87
C ARG A 23 16.14 -8.15 -10.24
N HIS A 24 16.15 -7.17 -11.16
CA HIS A 24 17.40 -6.53 -11.59
C HIS A 24 18.11 -5.85 -10.42
N ALA A 25 17.38 -5.08 -9.61
CA ALA A 25 17.95 -4.41 -8.43
C ALA A 25 18.54 -5.41 -7.44
N LEU A 26 17.83 -6.52 -7.16
CA LEU A 26 18.32 -7.58 -6.26
C LEU A 26 19.58 -8.27 -6.80
N LEU A 27 19.61 -8.62 -8.11
CA LEU A 27 20.76 -9.29 -8.72
C LEU A 27 22.00 -8.40 -8.81
N THR A 28 21.82 -7.09 -8.91
CA THR A 28 22.93 -6.12 -9.00
C THR A 28 23.31 -5.51 -7.65
N GLY A 29 22.62 -5.88 -6.56
CA GLY A 29 22.83 -5.29 -5.25
C GLY A 29 22.47 -3.81 -5.17
N ARG A 30 21.61 -3.30 -6.06
CA ARG A 30 21.20 -1.90 -6.08
C ARG A 30 20.22 -1.61 -4.95
N SER A 31 20.55 -0.68 -4.09
CA SER A 31 19.62 -0.12 -3.10
C SER A 31 18.72 0.91 -3.76
N GLY A 32 17.46 0.96 -3.36
CA GLY A 32 16.52 2.03 -3.69
C GLY A 32 16.41 3.09 -2.60
N LEU A 33 17.20 2.99 -1.54
CA LEU A 33 17.18 3.94 -0.44
C LEU A 33 17.96 5.21 -0.82
N ALA A 34 17.47 6.36 -0.35
CA ALA A 34 18.10 7.67 -0.48
C ALA A 34 18.00 8.45 0.84
N PRO A 35 18.88 9.44 1.10
CA PRO A 35 18.71 10.35 2.22
C PRO A 35 17.32 10.96 2.24
N CYS A 36 16.73 11.10 3.45
CA CYS A 36 15.36 11.59 3.60
C CYS A 36 15.22 13.03 3.12
N ALA A 37 14.44 13.23 2.06
CA ALA A 37 14.04 14.54 1.54
C ALA A 37 12.51 14.63 1.38
N PHE A 38 11.76 13.85 2.17
CA PHE A 38 10.32 13.71 2.05
C PHE A 38 9.57 14.85 2.74
N GLU A 39 8.73 15.55 1.99
CA GLU A 39 7.88 16.63 2.49
C GLU A 39 8.68 17.68 3.31
N THR A 40 8.23 17.96 4.51
CA THR A 40 8.89 18.89 5.45
C THR A 40 9.75 18.19 6.50
N VAL A 41 10.04 16.91 6.31
CA VAL A 41 10.79 16.10 7.27
C VAL A 41 12.25 16.59 7.35
N LYS A 42 12.73 16.74 8.60
CA LYS A 42 14.12 17.09 8.91
C LYS A 42 14.70 16.01 9.82
N LEU A 43 14.91 14.84 9.25
CA LEU A 43 15.51 13.69 9.93
C LEU A 43 16.75 13.25 9.15
N ASP A 44 17.81 12.97 9.87
CA ASP A 44 18.98 12.32 9.31
C ASP A 44 18.73 10.81 9.27
N THR A 45 18.12 10.36 8.17
CA THR A 45 17.75 8.97 7.93
C THR A 45 17.60 8.70 6.44
N TRP A 46 17.38 7.44 6.08
CA TRP A 46 17.20 6.98 4.72
C TRP A 46 15.76 6.51 4.48
N ILE A 47 15.25 6.76 3.29
CA ILE A 47 13.90 6.38 2.89
C ILE A 47 13.90 5.70 1.52
N GLY A 48 12.87 4.88 1.27
CA GLY A 48 12.62 4.29 -0.04
C GLY A 48 11.36 4.90 -0.66
N GLU A 49 11.50 5.73 -1.68
CA GLU A 49 10.38 6.31 -2.41
C GLU A 49 10.12 5.55 -3.71
N VAL A 50 8.84 5.42 -4.06
CA VAL A 50 8.45 4.92 -5.38
C VAL A 50 8.39 6.10 -6.34
N ALA A 51 9.18 6.05 -7.40
CA ALA A 51 9.19 7.09 -8.41
C ALA A 51 7.81 7.24 -9.09
N ALA A 52 7.45 8.48 -9.39
CA ALA A 52 6.23 8.86 -10.12
C ALA A 52 4.90 8.49 -9.43
N VAL A 53 4.90 8.11 -8.13
CA VAL A 53 3.65 7.81 -7.42
C VAL A 53 2.77 9.06 -7.26
N ASP A 54 3.38 10.23 -7.18
CA ASP A 54 2.67 11.49 -7.03
C ASP A 54 2.11 12.01 -8.36
N ASP A 55 2.63 11.53 -9.50
CA ASP A 55 2.14 11.81 -10.85
C ASP A 55 1.05 10.82 -11.32
N GLU A 56 0.79 9.78 -10.51
CA GLU A 56 -0.22 8.77 -10.84
C GLU A 56 -1.63 9.34 -10.65
N GLU A 57 -2.46 9.28 -11.68
CA GLU A 57 -3.84 9.78 -11.65
C GLU A 57 -4.83 8.63 -11.47
N LEU A 58 -5.82 8.78 -10.57
CA LEU A 58 -6.90 7.82 -10.45
C LEU A 58 -7.98 8.05 -11.51
N PRO A 59 -8.75 7.02 -11.92
CA PRO A 59 -9.91 7.19 -12.76
C PRO A 59 -10.89 8.20 -12.16
N ALA A 60 -11.50 9.06 -12.97
CA ALA A 60 -12.41 10.10 -12.51
C ALA A 60 -13.56 9.58 -11.61
N ALA A 61 -14.05 8.37 -11.88
CA ALA A 61 -15.08 7.72 -11.06
C ALA A 61 -14.58 7.33 -9.64
N LEU A 62 -13.28 7.39 -9.39
CA LEU A 62 -12.63 7.05 -8.12
C LEU A 62 -11.87 8.23 -7.52
N ALA A 63 -12.16 9.45 -7.97
CA ALA A 63 -11.45 10.66 -7.52
C ALA A 63 -11.52 10.87 -5.99
N ASP A 64 -12.63 10.50 -5.35
CA ASP A 64 -12.77 10.59 -3.88
C ASP A 64 -11.79 9.69 -3.11
N TYR A 65 -11.21 8.70 -3.78
CA TYR A 65 -10.18 7.82 -3.21
C TYR A 65 -8.76 8.35 -3.39
N ASP A 66 -8.60 9.54 -3.96
CA ASP A 66 -7.28 10.04 -4.32
C ASP A 66 -6.42 10.32 -3.09
N CYS A 67 -5.44 9.46 -2.92
CA CYS A 67 -4.37 9.57 -1.94
C CYS A 67 -3.16 8.77 -2.42
N ARG A 68 -1.99 9.11 -1.91
CA ARG A 68 -0.72 8.49 -2.31
C ARG A 68 -0.75 6.96 -2.22
N ASN A 69 -1.39 6.42 -1.18
CA ASN A 69 -1.51 4.97 -0.98
C ASN A 69 -2.36 4.29 -2.07
N ASN A 70 -3.47 4.88 -2.47
CA ASN A 70 -4.33 4.34 -3.53
C ASN A 70 -3.73 4.55 -4.93
N ARG A 71 -2.97 5.63 -5.14
CA ARG A 71 -2.17 5.81 -6.37
C ARG A 71 -1.12 4.71 -6.50
N LEU A 72 -0.36 4.42 -5.43
CA LEU A 72 0.59 3.31 -5.43
C LEU A 72 -0.10 1.96 -5.64
N THR A 73 -1.29 1.79 -5.07
CA THR A 73 -2.11 0.58 -5.29
C THR A 73 -2.43 0.42 -6.77
N ARG A 74 -2.97 1.45 -7.43
CA ARG A 74 -3.27 1.41 -8.86
C ARG A 74 -2.02 1.11 -9.69
N MET A 75 -0.91 1.79 -9.39
CA MET A 75 0.37 1.54 -10.05
C MET A 75 0.78 0.06 -9.96
N GLY A 76 0.67 -0.55 -8.78
CA GLY A 76 0.97 -1.97 -8.59
C GLY A 76 -0.01 -2.87 -9.36
N LEU A 77 -1.31 -2.61 -9.29
CA LEU A 77 -2.33 -3.41 -9.97
C LEU A 77 -2.15 -3.43 -11.49
N GLU A 78 -1.73 -2.31 -12.11
CA GLU A 78 -1.51 -2.18 -13.55
C GLU A 78 -0.08 -2.61 -13.99
N THR A 79 0.66 -3.29 -13.11
CA THR A 79 2.02 -3.73 -13.38
C THR A 79 2.06 -5.26 -13.57
N ASP A 80 3.00 -5.77 -14.38
CA ASP A 80 3.23 -7.19 -14.66
C ASP A 80 2.02 -7.96 -15.23
N GLY A 81 1.04 -7.27 -15.82
CA GLY A 81 -0.20 -7.89 -16.30
C GLY A 81 -1.12 -8.39 -15.17
N PHE A 82 -0.89 -7.93 -13.93
CA PHE A 82 -1.65 -8.41 -12.77
C PHE A 82 -3.14 -8.08 -12.88
N ALA A 83 -3.51 -6.88 -13.35
CA ALA A 83 -4.92 -6.50 -13.53
C ALA A 83 -5.64 -7.43 -14.51
N ASP A 84 -4.98 -7.88 -15.59
CA ASP A 84 -5.58 -8.81 -16.54
C ASP A 84 -5.84 -10.17 -15.90
N ARG A 85 -4.92 -10.66 -15.07
CA ARG A 85 -5.12 -11.90 -14.30
C ARG A 85 -6.30 -11.79 -13.33
N VAL A 86 -6.50 -10.61 -12.72
CA VAL A 86 -7.68 -10.35 -11.88
C VAL A 86 -8.96 -10.36 -12.72
N ARG A 87 -8.96 -9.71 -13.89
CA ARG A 87 -10.12 -9.72 -14.82
C ARG A 87 -10.46 -11.13 -15.30
N GLU A 88 -9.46 -11.97 -15.59
CA GLU A 88 -9.67 -13.39 -15.91
C GLU A 88 -10.32 -14.15 -14.75
N ALA A 89 -9.89 -13.92 -13.51
CA ALA A 89 -10.51 -14.54 -12.35
C ALA A 89 -11.96 -14.08 -12.16
N ILE A 90 -12.24 -12.80 -12.37
CA ILE A 90 -13.62 -12.26 -12.34
C ILE A 90 -14.50 -12.90 -13.43
N ALA A 91 -13.97 -13.03 -14.65
CA ALA A 91 -14.70 -13.67 -15.75
C ALA A 91 -14.99 -15.15 -15.46
N ARG A 92 -14.07 -15.83 -14.76
CA ARG A 92 -14.21 -17.25 -14.42
C ARG A 92 -15.17 -17.51 -13.26
N TYR A 93 -15.07 -16.73 -12.19
CA TYR A 93 -15.76 -17.01 -10.92
C TYR A 93 -16.92 -16.06 -10.63
N GLY A 94 -16.98 -14.92 -11.32
CA GLY A 94 -17.97 -13.87 -11.07
C GLY A 94 -17.52 -12.84 -10.03
N LYS A 95 -18.13 -11.66 -10.11
CA LYS A 95 -17.78 -10.47 -9.28
C LYS A 95 -17.96 -10.67 -7.78
N THR A 96 -18.89 -11.54 -7.38
CA THR A 96 -19.19 -11.85 -5.97
C THR A 96 -18.25 -12.88 -5.37
N ARG A 97 -17.53 -13.64 -6.22
CA ARG A 97 -16.71 -14.78 -5.81
C ARG A 97 -15.21 -14.48 -5.79
N VAL A 98 -14.81 -13.26 -6.15
CA VAL A 98 -13.44 -12.78 -6.03
C VAL A 98 -13.39 -11.79 -4.86
N GLY A 99 -12.63 -12.11 -3.81
CA GLY A 99 -12.48 -11.28 -2.62
C GLY A 99 -11.26 -10.36 -2.69
N VAL A 100 -11.24 -9.32 -1.86
CA VAL A 100 -10.13 -8.38 -1.70
C VAL A 100 -9.66 -8.39 -0.24
N PHE A 101 -8.41 -8.75 0.00
CA PHE A 101 -7.80 -8.79 1.34
C PHE A 101 -6.47 -8.06 1.30
N LEU A 102 -6.44 -6.83 1.77
CA LEU A 102 -5.25 -5.98 1.67
C LEU A 102 -4.82 -5.48 3.05
N GLY A 103 -3.51 -5.43 3.24
CA GLY A 103 -2.86 -4.93 4.45
C GLY A 103 -2.33 -3.52 4.25
N THR A 104 -2.51 -2.66 5.24
CA THR A 104 -1.88 -1.34 5.28
C THR A 104 -1.71 -0.88 6.72
N SER A 105 -0.65 -0.16 6.99
CA SER A 105 -0.42 0.53 8.26
C SER A 105 -0.48 2.04 8.11
N THR A 106 -0.45 2.53 6.87
CA THR A 106 -0.38 3.96 6.57
C THR A 106 -1.65 4.47 5.90
N ALA A 107 -2.30 3.69 5.05
CA ALA A 107 -3.44 4.18 4.27
C ALA A 107 -3.17 5.58 3.70
N GLY A 108 -4.13 6.50 3.73
CA GLY A 108 -3.98 7.90 3.38
C GLY A 108 -3.69 8.81 4.57
N ILE A 109 -2.83 8.40 5.51
CA ILE A 109 -2.45 9.23 6.67
C ILE A 109 -1.86 10.58 6.22
N LEU A 110 -1.02 10.58 5.18
CA LEU A 110 -0.42 11.81 4.65
C LEU A 110 -1.47 12.84 4.25
N GLU A 111 -2.58 12.43 3.64
CA GLU A 111 -3.67 13.33 3.26
C GLU A 111 -4.28 14.02 4.49
N THR A 112 -4.42 13.29 5.59
CA THR A 112 -4.87 13.86 6.86
C THR A 112 -3.86 14.85 7.41
N GLU A 113 -2.57 14.50 7.42
CA GLU A 113 -1.50 15.38 7.90
C GLU A 113 -1.48 16.71 7.11
N LEU A 114 -1.63 16.64 5.79
CA LEU A 114 -1.71 17.80 4.90
C LEU A 114 -3.01 18.59 5.10
N ALA A 115 -4.15 17.92 5.31
CA ALA A 115 -5.42 18.57 5.60
C ALA A 115 -5.37 19.35 6.92
N TYR A 116 -4.76 18.79 7.97
CA TYR A 116 -4.57 19.51 9.24
C TYR A 116 -3.68 20.73 9.12
N ARG A 117 -2.71 20.74 8.23
CA ARG A 117 -1.89 21.96 7.94
C ARG A 117 -2.71 23.05 7.27
N ARG A 118 -3.75 22.68 6.49
CA ARG A 118 -4.65 23.61 5.78
C ARG A 118 -5.94 23.90 6.54
N ARG A 119 -6.07 23.46 7.79
CA ARG A 119 -7.27 23.71 8.60
C ARG A 119 -7.51 25.20 8.78
N ASP A 120 -8.75 25.60 8.83
CA ASP A 120 -9.16 26.96 9.12
C ASP A 120 -8.69 27.37 10.53
N PRO A 121 -7.91 28.44 10.69
CA PRO A 121 -7.34 28.81 11.99
C PRO A 121 -8.37 29.33 13.00
N ALA A 122 -9.54 29.79 12.54
CA ALA A 122 -10.58 30.34 13.41
C ALA A 122 -11.56 29.28 13.89
N SER A 123 -12.02 28.42 12.99
CA SER A 123 -13.01 27.36 13.28
C SER A 123 -12.38 26.00 13.58
N GLY A 124 -11.13 25.77 13.17
CA GLY A 124 -10.49 24.46 13.20
C GLY A 124 -11.00 23.48 12.14
N ALA A 125 -11.90 23.91 11.24
CA ALA A 125 -12.47 23.09 10.21
C ALA A 125 -11.41 22.58 9.23
N LEU A 126 -11.50 21.31 8.83
CA LEU A 126 -10.67 20.74 7.78
C LEU A 126 -11.17 21.19 6.39
N PRO A 127 -10.30 21.20 5.38
CA PRO A 127 -10.68 21.54 4.01
C PRO A 127 -11.82 20.67 3.48
N ALA A 128 -12.69 21.23 2.66
CA ALA A 128 -13.83 20.51 2.07
C ALA A 128 -13.43 19.39 1.10
N ASP A 129 -12.22 19.45 0.57
CA ASP A 129 -11.61 18.44 -0.32
C ASP A 129 -10.99 17.27 0.45
N PHE A 130 -11.07 17.26 1.76
CA PHE A 130 -10.56 16.15 2.58
C PHE A 130 -11.62 15.07 2.80
N HIS A 131 -11.36 13.87 2.32
CA HIS A 131 -12.27 12.73 2.38
C HIS A 131 -11.72 11.62 3.29
N TYR A 132 -11.93 11.74 4.63
CA TYR A 132 -11.43 10.77 5.61
C TYR A 132 -11.78 9.32 5.27
N ARG A 133 -13.04 9.06 4.90
CA ARG A 133 -13.53 7.69 4.66
C ARG A 133 -12.79 6.99 3.52
N THR A 134 -12.53 7.70 2.44
CA THR A 134 -11.98 7.15 1.22
C THR A 134 -10.47 7.33 1.07
N THR A 135 -9.83 8.04 2.02
CA THR A 135 -8.37 8.24 2.04
C THR A 135 -7.72 7.69 3.31
N HIS A 136 -7.95 8.30 4.47
CA HIS A 136 -7.27 7.93 5.73
C HIS A 136 -7.70 6.59 6.29
N ASN A 137 -8.99 6.25 6.21
CA ASN A 137 -9.51 5.00 6.74
C ASN A 137 -8.76 3.81 6.12
N SER A 138 -8.19 2.93 6.93
CA SER A 138 -7.43 1.77 6.44
C SER A 138 -8.24 0.84 5.52
N PHE A 139 -9.57 0.84 5.65
CA PHE A 139 -10.45 0.11 4.74
C PHE A 139 -10.50 0.71 3.33
N SER A 140 -10.11 2.00 3.16
CA SER A 140 -10.06 2.68 1.86
C SER A 140 -9.29 1.87 0.81
N LEU A 141 -8.15 1.29 1.18
CA LEU A 141 -7.33 0.49 0.28
C LEU A 141 -8.10 -0.71 -0.32
N ALA A 142 -8.84 -1.44 0.50
CA ALA A 142 -9.61 -2.59 0.05
C ALA A 142 -10.87 -2.16 -0.72
N GLU A 143 -11.53 -1.09 -0.28
CA GLU A 143 -12.71 -0.52 -0.94
C GLU A 143 -12.35 0.07 -2.32
N PHE A 144 -11.25 0.81 -2.42
CA PHE A 144 -10.70 1.29 -3.69
C PHE A 144 -10.44 0.14 -4.66
N THR A 145 -9.72 -0.89 -4.23
CA THR A 145 -9.38 -2.04 -5.09
C THR A 145 -10.64 -2.78 -5.54
N ARG A 146 -11.62 -2.96 -4.65
CA ARG A 146 -12.92 -3.54 -4.97
C ARG A 146 -13.66 -2.72 -6.03
N ALA A 147 -13.73 -1.40 -5.85
CA ALA A 147 -14.38 -0.48 -6.77
C ALA A 147 -13.65 -0.43 -8.12
N TYR A 148 -12.31 -0.44 -8.11
CA TYR A 148 -11.47 -0.41 -9.31
C TYR A 148 -11.76 -1.57 -10.27
N PHE A 149 -11.99 -2.77 -9.74
CA PHE A 149 -12.35 -3.94 -10.54
C PHE A 149 -13.87 -4.18 -10.67
N GLY A 150 -14.71 -3.33 -10.09
CA GLY A 150 -16.15 -3.50 -10.07
C GLY A 150 -16.59 -4.79 -9.37
N LEU A 151 -15.85 -5.21 -8.33
CA LEU A 151 -16.16 -6.38 -7.52
C LEU A 151 -17.32 -6.10 -6.55
N GLU A 152 -18.12 -7.13 -6.30
CA GLU A 152 -19.28 -7.10 -5.41
C GLU A 152 -19.11 -8.05 -4.20
N GLY A 153 -18.01 -8.80 -4.20
CA GLY A 153 -17.67 -9.74 -3.15
C GLY A 153 -17.06 -9.08 -1.90
N MET A 154 -16.59 -9.94 -1.01
CA MET A 154 -16.00 -9.55 0.26
C MET A 154 -14.75 -8.69 0.07
N ALA A 155 -14.65 -7.60 0.85
CA ALA A 155 -13.44 -6.80 0.97
C ALA A 155 -13.06 -6.67 2.44
N MET A 156 -11.77 -6.78 2.75
CA MET A 156 -11.23 -6.67 4.11
C MET A 156 -9.89 -5.95 4.08
N ALA A 157 -9.71 -4.99 4.97
CA ALA A 157 -8.41 -4.42 5.28
C ALA A 157 -7.90 -4.98 6.60
N ILE A 158 -6.61 -5.31 6.65
CA ILE A 158 -5.92 -5.71 7.89
C ILE A 158 -4.85 -4.67 8.20
N SER A 159 -4.96 -4.08 9.39
CA SER A 159 -3.99 -3.11 9.89
C SER A 159 -3.46 -3.59 11.24
N THR A 160 -2.33 -4.27 11.19
CA THR A 160 -1.63 -4.85 12.36
C THR A 160 -0.13 -4.54 12.29
N ALA A 161 0.19 -3.29 11.92
CA ALA A 161 1.55 -2.80 11.72
C ALA A 161 2.34 -3.68 10.73
N CYS A 162 3.58 -4.03 11.03
CA CYS A 162 4.50 -4.76 10.15
C CYS A 162 3.99 -6.12 9.66
N SER A 163 2.97 -6.71 10.31
CA SER A 163 2.42 -8.02 9.94
C SER A 163 1.15 -7.93 9.07
N SER A 164 0.69 -6.74 8.71
CA SER A 164 -0.56 -6.53 7.96
C SER A 164 -0.59 -7.34 6.66
N SER A 165 0.41 -7.17 5.81
CA SER A 165 0.50 -7.82 4.50
C SER A 165 0.64 -9.34 4.56
N ALA A 166 1.15 -9.89 5.66
CA ALA A 166 1.24 -11.34 5.84
C ALA A 166 -0.10 -11.96 6.29
N LYS A 167 -0.83 -11.27 7.18
CA LYS A 167 -2.10 -11.77 7.73
C LYS A 167 -3.23 -11.88 6.71
N VAL A 168 -3.19 -11.06 5.65
CA VAL A 168 -4.22 -11.10 4.59
C VAL A 168 -4.28 -12.46 3.89
N PHE A 169 -3.15 -13.15 3.73
CA PHE A 169 -3.11 -14.49 3.14
C PHE A 169 -3.90 -15.50 3.97
N ALA A 170 -3.73 -15.48 5.30
CA ALA A 170 -4.47 -16.35 6.19
C ALA A 170 -5.97 -16.01 6.22
N ALA A 171 -6.33 -14.73 6.13
CA ALA A 171 -7.71 -14.30 6.06
C ALA A 171 -8.38 -14.80 4.76
N ALA A 172 -7.74 -14.58 3.61
CA ALA A 172 -8.24 -15.06 2.32
C ALA A 172 -8.35 -16.58 2.27
N ALA A 173 -7.34 -17.30 2.77
CA ALA A 173 -7.33 -18.77 2.81
C ALA A 173 -8.57 -19.33 3.53
N ARG A 174 -8.91 -18.77 4.68
CA ARG A 174 -10.11 -19.19 5.44
C ARG A 174 -11.39 -18.99 4.66
N GLN A 175 -11.52 -17.90 3.91
CA GLN A 175 -12.74 -17.62 3.12
C GLN A 175 -12.85 -18.56 1.91
N ILE A 176 -11.73 -18.92 1.30
CA ILE A 176 -11.69 -19.91 0.23
C ILE A 176 -12.02 -21.29 0.78
N GLU A 177 -11.42 -21.70 1.91
CA GLU A 177 -11.72 -22.99 2.57
C GLU A 177 -13.20 -23.15 2.97
N LEU A 178 -13.83 -22.04 3.40
CA LEU A 178 -15.26 -22.00 3.71
C LEU A 178 -16.17 -21.94 2.48
N GLY A 179 -15.61 -21.88 1.26
CA GLY A 179 -16.37 -21.79 0.03
C GLY A 179 -17.12 -20.45 -0.16
N LEU A 180 -16.73 -19.40 0.56
CA LEU A 180 -17.35 -18.06 0.44
C LEU A 180 -16.84 -17.31 -0.79
N ILE A 181 -15.60 -17.54 -1.19
CA ILE A 181 -14.97 -17.03 -2.41
C ILE A 181 -14.17 -18.13 -3.09
N ASP A 182 -13.85 -17.95 -4.36
CA ASP A 182 -13.04 -18.91 -5.17
C ASP A 182 -11.64 -18.36 -5.48
N ALA A 183 -11.48 -17.04 -5.45
CA ALA A 183 -10.20 -16.37 -5.64
C ALA A 183 -10.12 -15.11 -4.77
N ALA A 184 -8.91 -14.63 -4.53
CA ALA A 184 -8.70 -13.42 -3.76
C ALA A 184 -7.52 -12.59 -4.30
N ILE A 185 -7.68 -11.27 -4.30
CA ILE A 185 -6.59 -10.32 -4.38
C ILE A 185 -6.03 -10.18 -2.97
N VAL A 186 -4.75 -10.49 -2.79
CA VAL A 186 -4.07 -10.41 -1.48
C VAL A 186 -2.76 -9.64 -1.60
N GLY A 187 -2.42 -8.87 -0.59
CA GLY A 187 -1.17 -8.11 -0.58
C GLY A 187 -1.18 -6.99 0.45
N GLY A 188 -0.28 -6.04 0.29
CA GLY A 188 -0.24 -4.86 1.15
C GLY A 188 0.39 -3.68 0.44
N VAL A 189 -0.03 -2.49 0.85
CA VAL A 189 0.47 -1.22 0.30
C VAL A 189 0.64 -0.23 1.44
N ASP A 190 1.84 0.29 1.56
CA ASP A 190 2.18 1.36 2.49
C ASP A 190 2.96 2.46 1.77
N THR A 191 2.71 3.71 2.15
CA THR A 191 3.41 4.89 1.63
C THR A 191 4.00 5.70 2.77
N LEU A 192 5.00 6.52 2.46
CA LEU A 192 5.60 7.42 3.44
C LEU A 192 4.57 8.42 3.96
N CYS A 193 4.62 8.68 5.26
CA CYS A 193 3.89 9.75 5.93
C CYS A 193 4.71 10.27 7.11
N LEU A 194 4.39 11.47 7.56
CA LEU A 194 5.14 12.13 8.64
C LEU A 194 5.01 11.38 9.96
N THR A 195 3.81 10.84 10.24
CA THR A 195 3.53 10.06 11.44
C THR A 195 4.47 8.87 11.58
N THR A 196 4.73 8.11 10.51
CA THR A 196 5.66 6.98 10.57
C THR A 196 7.11 7.44 10.72
N LEU A 197 7.54 8.44 9.96
CA LEU A 197 8.91 8.95 9.99
C LEU A 197 9.26 9.52 11.37
N TYR A 198 8.46 10.46 11.87
CA TYR A 198 8.70 11.03 13.20
C TYR A 198 8.40 10.05 14.34
N GLY A 199 7.43 9.15 14.14
CA GLY A 199 7.13 8.10 15.11
C GLY A 199 8.32 7.18 15.35
N PHE A 200 8.93 6.63 14.31
CA PHE A 200 10.12 5.79 14.44
C PHE A 200 11.33 6.58 14.94
N ALA A 201 11.49 7.83 14.51
CA ALA A 201 12.56 8.68 15.04
C ALA A 201 12.40 8.96 16.54
N SER A 202 11.18 9.21 17.02
CA SER A 202 10.91 9.44 18.44
C SER A 202 11.18 8.22 19.33
N LEU A 203 11.09 7.01 18.74
CA LEU A 203 11.45 5.77 19.38
C LEU A 203 12.94 5.43 19.27
N GLN A 204 13.73 6.30 18.65
CA GLN A 204 15.18 6.10 18.40
C GLN A 204 15.47 4.82 17.57
N LEU A 205 14.59 4.54 16.59
CA LEU A 205 14.72 3.37 15.72
C LEU A 205 15.31 3.70 14.34
N THR A 206 15.47 4.98 14.01
CA THR A 206 16.04 5.42 12.73
C THR A 206 17.57 5.47 12.79
N SER A 207 18.22 5.19 11.65
CA SER A 207 19.67 5.28 11.48
C SER A 207 20.05 6.40 10.50
N PRO A 208 21.19 7.09 10.71
CA PRO A 208 21.77 8.00 9.72
C PRO A 208 22.46 7.25 8.57
N GLN A 209 22.50 5.92 8.62
CA GLN A 209 23.06 5.05 7.59
C GLN A 209 21.96 4.25 6.89
N PRO A 210 22.16 3.80 5.65
CA PRO A 210 21.21 2.90 5.00
C PRO A 210 20.90 1.67 5.85
N CYS A 211 19.62 1.30 5.92
CA CYS A 211 19.16 0.11 6.65
C CYS A 211 19.93 -1.14 6.17
N ARG A 212 20.45 -1.93 7.12
CA ARG A 212 21.25 -3.14 6.89
C ARG A 212 20.61 -4.34 7.59
N PRO A 213 19.51 -4.89 7.05
CA PRO A 213 18.84 -6.03 7.67
C PRO A 213 19.79 -7.22 7.88
N TYR A 214 19.70 -7.83 9.06
CA TYR A 214 20.52 -8.98 9.47
C TYR A 214 22.03 -8.74 9.61
N ASP A 215 22.55 -7.56 9.32
CA ASP A 215 23.96 -7.23 9.56
C ASP A 215 24.25 -7.19 11.06
N ALA A 216 25.44 -7.67 11.45
CA ALA A 216 25.88 -7.65 12.85
C ALA A 216 26.08 -6.21 13.38
N ALA A 217 26.42 -5.26 12.49
CA ALA A 217 26.62 -3.84 12.79
C ALA A 217 25.41 -2.96 12.44
N ARG A 218 24.20 -3.55 12.31
CA ARG A 218 22.97 -2.76 12.07
C ARG A 218 22.69 -1.85 13.27
N ASP A 219 22.15 -0.68 13.00
CA ASP A 219 21.92 0.38 14.00
C ASP A 219 20.51 1.01 13.93
N GLY A 220 19.65 0.52 13.04
CA GLY A 220 18.28 1.01 12.89
C GLY A 220 17.75 0.86 11.48
N ILE A 221 16.67 1.58 11.21
CA ILE A 221 15.98 1.64 9.91
C ILE A 221 16.07 3.03 9.31
#